data_9fc7eb266a58e5f324055abfdd4bb9bd
#
_entry.id   9fc7eb266a58e5f324055abfdd4bb9bd
#
_cell.length_a   1.000
_cell.length_b   1.000
_cell.length_c   1.000
_cell.angle_alpha   90.00
_cell.angle_beta   90.00
_cell.angle_gamma   90.00
#
_symmetry.space_group_name_H-M   'P 1'
#
loop_
_entity.id
_entity.type
_entity.pdbx_description
1 polymer ?
#
loop_
_entity_poly.entity_id
_entity_poly.type
_entity_poly.pdbx_seq_one_letter_code
_entity_poly.pdbx_strand_id
1 'polypeptide(L)'
;MKLSAAIMTFNEERNLERTLKALADICDEIVIVDSGSTDGTKEVAEKYRAKFIHQPWLGYGKQRNAAIENCNGKWILAVDADEELSPELKQRVIEIVNGKIDKKVYEINRLSVCFGKQIKHGGWGTSYAVRLF
;
A
#
# COMPACT_ATOMS: atom_id res chain seq x y z
N MET A 1 -6.84 16.22 -4.32
CA MET A 1 -6.52 14.81 -4.07
C MET A 1 -7.25 14.31 -2.85
N LYS A 2 -7.96 13.22 -2.96
CA LYS A 2 -8.70 12.62 -1.86
C LYS A 2 -7.90 11.49 -1.20
N LEU A 3 -7.29 10.62 -1.98
CA LEU A 3 -6.60 9.42 -1.49
C LEU A 3 -5.21 9.28 -2.11
N SER A 4 -4.18 9.18 -1.26
CA SER A 4 -2.83 8.76 -1.64
C SER A 4 -2.53 7.37 -1.11
N ALA A 5 -1.84 6.54 -1.90
CA ALA A 5 -1.23 5.31 -1.40
C ALA A 5 0.24 5.56 -1.03
N ALA A 6 0.66 5.04 0.13
CA ALA A 6 2.03 5.09 0.62
C ALA A 6 2.63 3.68 0.66
N ILE A 7 3.72 3.45 -0.09
CA ILE A 7 4.33 2.15 -0.28
C ILE A 7 5.84 2.24 0.01
N MET A 8 6.38 1.23 0.67
CA MET A 8 7.83 1.02 0.77
C MET A 8 8.23 -0.14 -0.15
N THR A 9 9.38 -0.01 -0.82
CA THR A 9 9.90 -1.07 -1.69
C THR A 9 11.38 -1.36 -1.45
N PHE A 10 11.74 -2.62 -1.68
CA PHE A 10 13.10 -3.08 -1.89
C PHE A 10 13.07 -4.38 -2.69
N ASN A 11 13.48 -4.34 -3.98
CA ASN A 11 13.49 -5.49 -4.89
C ASN A 11 12.12 -6.22 -4.96
N GLU A 12 11.06 -5.48 -5.31
CA GLU A 12 9.67 -5.95 -5.38
C GLU A 12 9.14 -6.07 -6.82
N GLU A 13 10.00 -6.15 -7.82
CA GLU A 13 9.63 -6.25 -9.24
C GLU A 13 8.52 -7.27 -9.50
N ARG A 14 8.57 -8.44 -8.83
CA ARG A 14 7.62 -9.53 -9.06
C ARG A 14 6.22 -9.28 -8.47
N ASN A 15 6.12 -8.51 -7.39
CA ASN A 15 4.88 -8.32 -6.64
C ASN A 15 4.24 -6.96 -6.89
N LEU A 16 5.07 -5.93 -7.10
CA LEU A 16 4.64 -4.54 -7.11
C LEU A 16 3.57 -4.25 -8.18
N GLU A 17 3.65 -4.84 -9.35
CA GLU A 17 2.68 -4.59 -10.44
C GLU A 17 1.25 -4.95 -10.01
N ARG A 18 1.06 -6.08 -9.33
CA ARG A 18 -0.25 -6.51 -8.82
C ARG A 18 -0.80 -5.52 -7.81
N THR A 19 0.03 -5.06 -6.88
CA THR A 19 -0.32 -4.05 -5.88
C THR A 19 -0.71 -2.72 -6.54
N LEU A 20 0.11 -2.23 -7.46
CA LEU A 20 -0.14 -0.95 -8.15
C LEU A 20 -1.39 -0.99 -9.02
N LYS A 21 -1.65 -2.08 -9.72
CA LYS A 21 -2.87 -2.28 -10.50
C LYS A 21 -4.12 -2.17 -9.62
N ALA A 22 -4.08 -2.74 -8.42
CA ALA A 22 -5.19 -2.67 -7.48
C ALA A 22 -5.42 -1.25 -6.94
N LEU A 23 -4.35 -0.45 -6.78
CA LEU A 23 -4.41 0.91 -6.23
C LEU A 23 -4.75 1.96 -7.29
N ALA A 24 -4.31 1.78 -8.53
CA ALA A 24 -4.51 2.74 -9.62
C ALA A 24 -5.99 3.06 -9.90
N ASP A 25 -6.89 2.13 -9.56
CA ASP A 25 -8.33 2.32 -9.76
C ASP A 25 -8.98 3.23 -8.71
N ILE A 26 -8.35 3.41 -7.54
CA ILE A 26 -8.96 4.08 -6.39
C ILE A 26 -8.15 5.24 -5.83
N CYS A 27 -6.84 5.29 -6.09
CA CYS A 27 -5.95 6.34 -5.57
C CYS A 27 -5.73 7.44 -6.60
N ASP A 28 -5.75 8.70 -6.14
CA ASP A 28 -5.38 9.85 -6.95
C ASP A 28 -3.86 10.00 -7.08
N GLU A 29 -3.12 9.44 -6.13
CA GLU A 29 -1.66 9.49 -6.05
C GLU A 29 -1.12 8.18 -5.48
N ILE A 30 0.00 7.72 -6.01
CA ILE A 30 0.77 6.60 -5.46
C ILE A 30 2.19 7.11 -5.19
N VAL A 31 2.62 6.99 -3.94
CA VAL A 31 3.97 7.36 -3.49
C VAL A 31 4.72 6.10 -3.09
N ILE A 32 5.89 5.90 -3.69
CA ILE A 32 6.79 4.78 -3.41
C ILE A 32 8.10 5.33 -2.87
N VAL A 33 8.47 4.86 -1.68
CA VAL A 33 9.79 5.12 -1.10
C VAL A 33 10.62 3.84 -1.19
N ASP A 34 11.66 3.88 -1.99
CA ASP A 34 12.51 2.75 -2.33
C ASP A 34 13.85 2.78 -1.61
N SER A 35 14.27 1.66 -1.06
CA SER A 35 15.49 1.53 -0.27
C SER A 35 16.76 1.27 -1.09
N GLY A 36 16.68 1.32 -2.42
CA GLY A 36 17.78 1.06 -3.32
C GLY A 36 17.66 -0.26 -4.08
N SER A 37 16.49 -0.51 -4.66
CA SER A 37 16.25 -1.66 -5.53
C SER A 37 17.23 -1.71 -6.69
N THR A 38 17.66 -2.91 -7.04
CA THR A 38 18.57 -3.20 -8.15
C THR A 38 17.91 -4.01 -9.27
N ASP A 39 16.64 -4.38 -9.07
CA ASP A 39 15.80 -5.07 -10.06
C ASP A 39 14.90 -4.08 -10.83
N GLY A 40 13.88 -4.55 -11.52
CA GLY A 40 12.92 -3.75 -12.29
C GLY A 40 11.84 -3.04 -11.46
N THR A 41 12.02 -2.88 -10.14
CA THR A 41 11.02 -2.22 -9.26
C THR A 41 10.70 -0.79 -9.73
N LYS A 42 11.72 -0.01 -10.10
CA LYS A 42 11.53 1.37 -10.56
C LYS A 42 10.74 1.44 -11.86
N GLU A 43 11.07 0.62 -12.82
CA GLU A 43 10.39 0.55 -14.11
C GLU A 43 8.90 0.19 -13.95
N VAL A 44 8.61 -0.74 -13.05
CA VAL A 44 7.21 -1.08 -12.69
C VAL A 44 6.50 0.13 -12.08
N ALA A 45 7.13 0.85 -11.15
CA ALA A 45 6.55 2.06 -10.55
C ALA A 45 6.25 3.14 -11.59
N GLU A 46 7.17 3.41 -12.50
CA GLU A 46 7.03 4.40 -13.57
C GLU A 46 5.87 4.08 -14.53
N LYS A 47 5.64 2.81 -14.85
CA LYS A 47 4.52 2.35 -15.66
C LYS A 47 3.16 2.77 -15.09
N TYR A 48 3.04 2.85 -13.77
CA TYR A 48 1.84 3.29 -13.06
C TYR A 48 1.87 4.77 -12.65
N ARG A 49 2.85 5.54 -13.14
CA ARG A 49 3.02 6.97 -12.83
C ARG A 49 3.14 7.24 -11.34
N ALA A 50 3.68 6.28 -10.58
CA ALA A 50 3.93 6.46 -9.16
C ALA A 50 5.07 7.48 -8.94
N LYS A 51 4.92 8.30 -7.91
CA LYS A 51 6.01 9.17 -7.41
C LYS A 51 7.05 8.28 -6.74
N PHE A 52 8.17 8.04 -7.40
CA PHE A 52 9.22 7.15 -6.94
C PHE A 52 10.35 7.95 -6.29
N ILE A 53 10.64 7.65 -5.02
CA ILE A 53 11.63 8.36 -4.20
C ILE A 53 12.65 7.37 -3.69
N HIS A 54 13.93 7.60 -3.98
CA HIS A 54 15.00 6.84 -3.38
C HIS A 54 15.30 7.37 -1.98
N GLN A 55 15.24 6.49 -0.98
CA GLN A 55 15.56 6.77 0.41
C GLN A 55 16.32 5.58 1.00
N PRO A 56 17.61 5.72 1.35
CA PRO A 56 18.33 4.67 2.06
C PRO A 56 17.57 4.17 3.27
N TRP A 57 17.70 2.90 3.57
CA TRP A 57 16.94 2.25 4.63
C TRP A 57 17.09 2.92 6.00
N LEU A 58 16.00 3.35 6.58
CA LEU A 58 15.92 4.03 7.88
C LEU A 58 15.33 3.16 8.99
N GLY A 59 14.97 1.92 8.68
CA GLY A 59 14.13 1.06 9.52
C GLY A 59 12.66 1.17 9.15
N TYR A 60 11.85 0.14 9.46
CA TYR A 60 10.46 0.02 9.01
C TYR A 60 9.58 1.24 9.31
N GLY A 61 9.61 1.74 10.54
CA GLY A 61 8.77 2.87 10.95
C GLY A 61 9.14 4.17 10.22
N LYS A 62 10.42 4.52 10.21
CA LYS A 62 10.89 5.74 9.55
C LYS A 62 10.73 5.69 8.03
N GLN A 63 10.95 4.53 7.43
CA GLN A 63 10.77 4.35 5.99
C GLN A 63 9.29 4.51 5.60
N ARG A 64 8.38 3.94 6.39
CA ARG A 64 6.94 4.14 6.20
C ARG A 64 6.53 5.60 6.38
N ASN A 65 7.05 6.27 7.41
CA ASN A 65 6.80 7.69 7.63
C ASN A 65 7.28 8.54 6.45
N ALA A 66 8.46 8.24 5.89
CA ALA A 66 8.95 8.93 4.70
C ALA A 66 7.98 8.79 3.50
N ALA A 67 7.36 7.62 3.31
CA ALA A 67 6.34 7.46 2.27
C ALA A 67 5.09 8.29 2.58
N ILE A 68 4.60 8.26 3.82
CA ILE A 68 3.43 9.01 4.28
C ILE A 68 3.63 10.52 4.13
N GLU A 69 4.77 11.05 4.57
CA GLU A 69 5.11 12.48 4.53
C GLU A 69 5.18 13.05 3.10
N ASN A 70 5.40 12.18 2.12
CA ASN A 70 5.42 12.55 0.71
C ASN A 70 4.07 12.47 0.00
N CYS A 71 3.02 12.04 0.70
CA CYS A 71 1.65 11.99 0.20
C CYS A 71 0.94 13.35 0.35
N ASN A 72 0.07 13.68 -0.61
CA ASN A 72 -0.69 14.93 -0.62
C ASN A 72 -2.20 14.73 -0.46
N GLY A 73 -2.68 13.49 -0.43
CA GLY A 73 -4.09 13.16 -0.25
C GLY A 73 -4.60 13.52 1.14
N LYS A 74 -5.90 13.79 1.26
CA LYS A 74 -6.57 13.96 2.56
C LYS A 74 -6.64 12.66 3.36
N TRP A 75 -6.63 11.55 2.65
CA TRP A 75 -6.55 10.21 3.19
C TRP A 75 -5.29 9.52 2.69
N ILE A 76 -4.67 8.73 3.52
CA ILE A 76 -3.48 7.95 3.19
C ILE A 76 -3.78 6.47 3.44
N LEU A 77 -3.59 5.67 2.41
CA LEU A 77 -3.66 4.22 2.46
C LEU A 77 -2.24 3.66 2.44
N ALA A 78 -1.79 3.14 3.57
CA ALA A 78 -0.48 2.49 3.68
C ALA A 78 -0.58 1.01 3.27
N VAL A 79 0.16 0.61 2.25
CA VAL A 79 0.14 -0.74 1.67
C VAL A 79 1.56 -1.25 1.52
N ASP A 80 1.80 -2.53 1.76
CA ASP A 80 3.07 -3.15 1.46
C ASP A 80 3.12 -3.59 -0.01
N ALA A 81 4.32 -3.63 -0.60
CA ALA A 81 4.51 -3.86 -2.03
C ALA A 81 4.05 -5.24 -2.53
N ASP A 82 3.82 -6.19 -1.62
CA ASP A 82 3.34 -7.54 -1.86
C ASP A 82 1.88 -7.77 -1.43
N GLU A 83 1.19 -6.71 -1.01
CA GLU A 83 -0.22 -6.75 -0.60
C GLU A 83 -1.15 -6.40 -1.76
N GLU A 84 -2.32 -7.01 -1.78
CA GLU A 84 -3.38 -6.74 -2.74
C GLU A 84 -4.71 -6.47 -2.03
N LEU A 85 -5.44 -5.47 -2.51
CA LEU A 85 -6.76 -5.14 -1.98
C LEU A 85 -7.84 -6.01 -2.63
N SER A 86 -8.69 -6.61 -1.80
CA SER A 86 -9.89 -7.28 -2.30
C SER A 86 -10.87 -6.27 -2.93
N PRO A 87 -11.76 -6.69 -3.84
CA PRO A 87 -12.80 -5.84 -4.41
C PRO A 87 -13.69 -5.19 -3.34
N GLU A 88 -14.03 -5.93 -2.29
CA GLU A 88 -14.82 -5.46 -1.15
C GLU A 88 -14.10 -4.36 -0.37
N LEU A 89 -12.80 -4.55 -0.12
CA LEU A 89 -11.99 -3.55 0.56
C LEU A 89 -11.85 -2.28 -0.28
N LYS A 90 -11.63 -2.39 -1.58
CA LYS A 90 -11.60 -1.24 -2.49
C LYS A 90 -12.89 -0.42 -2.40
N GLN A 91 -14.03 -1.08 -2.48
CA GLN A 91 -15.33 -0.43 -2.37
C GLN A 91 -15.49 0.29 -1.03
N ARG A 92 -15.07 -0.35 0.06
CA ARG A 92 -15.13 0.23 1.41
C ARG A 92 -14.24 1.45 1.56
N VAL A 93 -13.02 1.40 1.03
CA VAL A 93 -12.10 2.56 1.02
C VAL A 93 -12.72 3.74 0.27
N ILE A 94 -13.31 3.51 -0.90
CA ILE A 94 -14.00 4.55 -1.69
C ILE A 94 -15.14 5.19 -0.89
N GLU A 95 -15.94 4.41 -0.19
CA GLU A 95 -17.05 4.91 0.65
C GLU A 95 -16.56 5.80 1.79
N ILE A 96 -15.49 5.39 2.47
CA ILE A 96 -14.87 6.14 3.56
C ILE A 96 -14.31 7.47 3.05
N VAL A 97 -13.52 7.44 2.01
CA VAL A 97 -12.88 8.62 1.41
C VAL A 97 -13.90 9.62 0.88
N ASN A 98 -15.07 9.17 0.47
CA ASN A 98 -16.18 10.02 0.03
C ASN A 98 -17.09 10.50 1.18
N GLY A 99 -16.70 10.30 2.43
CA GLY A 99 -17.37 10.88 3.59
C GLY A 99 -18.62 10.15 4.05
N LYS A 100 -18.83 8.90 3.62
CA LYS A 100 -19.99 8.09 4.07
C LYS A 100 -19.86 7.59 5.51
N ILE A 101 -18.66 7.67 6.10
CA ILE A 101 -18.37 7.18 7.45
C ILE A 101 -17.46 8.20 8.16
N ASP A 102 -17.86 8.60 9.37
CA ASP A 102 -17.18 9.64 10.14
C ASP A 102 -16.20 9.04 11.17
N LYS A 103 -15.14 8.42 10.67
CA LYS A 103 -13.98 8.02 11.48
C LYS A 103 -12.70 8.48 10.80
N LYS A 104 -11.65 8.73 11.57
CA LYS A 104 -10.39 9.27 11.05
C LYS A 104 -9.31 8.23 10.83
N VAL A 105 -9.46 7.04 11.38
CA VAL A 105 -8.46 5.97 11.35
C VAL A 105 -9.16 4.62 11.23
N TYR A 106 -8.62 3.76 10.37
CA TYR A 106 -9.16 2.41 10.14
C TYR A 106 -8.06 1.36 10.19
N GLU A 107 -8.35 0.29 10.90
CA GLU A 107 -7.59 -0.95 10.81
C GLU A 107 -8.11 -1.79 9.64
N ILE A 108 -7.18 -2.37 8.89
CA ILE A 108 -7.49 -3.26 7.78
C ILE A 108 -7.06 -4.68 8.17
N ASN A 109 -7.96 -5.61 7.93
CA ASN A 109 -7.68 -7.02 8.10
C ASN A 109 -6.78 -7.52 6.97
N ARG A 110 -5.71 -8.22 7.33
CA ARG A 110 -4.77 -8.84 6.40
C ARG A 110 -4.90 -10.36 6.46
N LEU A 111 -4.99 -10.97 5.30
CA LEU A 111 -5.03 -12.41 5.15
C LEU A 111 -3.73 -12.89 4.49
N SER A 112 -3.10 -13.88 5.10
CA SER A 112 -1.90 -14.49 4.54
C SER A 112 -2.29 -15.60 3.55
N VAL A 113 -1.61 -15.63 2.41
CA VAL A 113 -1.76 -16.66 1.38
C VAL A 113 -0.42 -17.37 1.21
N CYS A 114 -0.40 -18.68 1.33
CA CYS A 114 0.77 -19.52 1.13
C CYS A 114 0.45 -20.66 0.19
N PHE A 115 1.29 -20.88 -0.83
CA PHE A 115 1.06 -21.88 -1.88
C PHE A 115 -0.33 -21.79 -2.54
N GLY A 116 -0.83 -20.58 -2.77
CA GLY A 116 -2.14 -20.30 -3.34
C GLY A 116 -3.34 -20.54 -2.40
N LYS A 117 -3.10 -20.86 -1.12
CA LYS A 117 -4.16 -21.10 -0.12
C LYS A 117 -4.10 -20.08 1.00
N GLN A 118 -5.27 -19.60 1.40
CA GLN A 118 -5.40 -18.75 2.58
C GLN A 118 -5.09 -19.54 3.85
N ILE A 119 -4.20 -18.98 4.70
CA ILE A 119 -3.87 -19.55 6.00
C ILE A 119 -4.84 -18.99 7.06
N LYS A 120 -5.57 -19.87 7.74
CA LYS A 120 -6.58 -19.51 8.75
C LYS A 120 -6.14 -19.78 10.19
N HIS A 121 -5.09 -20.55 10.38
CA HIS A 121 -4.63 -21.04 11.68
C HIS A 121 -3.13 -20.84 11.89
N GLY A 122 -2.70 -20.90 13.14
CA GLY A 122 -1.31 -20.62 13.52
C GLY A 122 -1.01 -19.12 13.56
N GLY A 123 0.25 -18.73 13.73
CA GLY A 123 0.69 -17.32 13.75
C GLY A 123 0.56 -16.57 12.42
N TRP A 124 0.06 -17.20 11.38
CA TRP A 124 -0.06 -16.69 10.02
C TRP A 124 -1.52 -16.39 9.62
N GLY A 125 -2.44 -16.44 10.56
CA GLY A 125 -3.85 -16.21 10.31
C GLY A 125 -4.17 -14.73 10.07
N THR A 126 -5.39 -14.35 10.43
CA THR A 126 -5.89 -12.99 10.32
C THR A 126 -5.12 -12.03 11.22
N SER A 127 -4.68 -10.90 10.70
CA SER A 127 -4.07 -9.82 11.47
C SER A 127 -4.62 -8.46 11.05
N TYR A 128 -4.70 -7.52 12.01
CA TYR A 128 -5.17 -6.16 11.78
C TYR A 128 -4.01 -5.18 11.88
N ALA A 129 -4.03 -4.16 11.05
CA ALA A 129 -3.09 -3.05 11.12
C ALA A 129 -3.77 -1.74 10.72
N VAL A 130 -3.39 -0.63 11.38
CA VAL A 130 -3.82 0.70 10.96
C VAL A 130 -3.21 0.99 9.59
N ARG A 131 -4.06 1.21 8.60
CA ARG A 131 -3.64 1.34 7.21
C ARG A 131 -4.32 2.49 6.45
N LEU A 132 -5.44 2.97 6.90
CA LEU A 132 -6.17 4.10 6.29
C LEU A 132 -6.41 5.18 7.35
N PHE A 133 -5.90 6.39 7.11
CA PHE A 133 -5.97 7.53 8.04
C PHE A 133 -5.83 8.88 7.31
#